data_33427e38569ebf23ce04d5680d5e06bb
#
_entry.id   33427e38569ebf23ce04d5680d5e06bb
#
_cell.length_a   1.000
_cell.length_b   1.000
_cell.length_c   1.000
_cell.angle_alpha   90.00
_cell.angle_beta   90.00
_cell.angle_gamma   90.00
#
_symmetry.space_group_name_H-M   'P 1'
#
loop_
_entity.id
_entity.type
_entity.pdbx_description
1 polymer ?
#
loop_
_entity_poly.entity_id
_entity_poly.type
_entity_poly.pdbx_seq_one_letter_code
_entity_poly.pdbx_strand_id
1 'polypeptide(L)'
;MAATASAASKAVNGKSSVLKIVGLFKRKPGISPEAFREYYETKHVKLFEQHVALPGVLRFSRRYLTQIDGMSSPLPTTTGGYDVIMEVWYKDRNLFESLRSKPDPEFTKIAIEDEEQFIDRNSMTMYFSDDVETKSGPWEV
;
A
#
# COMPACT_ATOMS: atom_id res chain seq x y z
N MET A 1 16.25 11.93 -12.52
CA MET A 1 15.36 12.08 -11.36
C MET A 1 15.09 10.74 -10.71
N ALA A 2 14.43 9.80 -11.39
CA ALA A 2 14.16 8.49 -10.85
C ALA A 2 15.42 7.71 -10.46
N ALA A 3 16.47 7.81 -11.23
CA ALA A 3 17.74 7.15 -10.96
C ALA A 3 18.40 7.65 -9.65
N THR A 4 18.26 8.94 -9.36
CA THR A 4 18.81 9.52 -8.14
C THR A 4 18.09 8.99 -6.90
N ALA A 5 16.76 8.92 -6.96
CA ALA A 5 15.97 8.39 -5.86
C ALA A 5 16.29 6.91 -5.59
N SER A 6 16.48 6.13 -6.65
CA SER A 6 16.85 4.72 -6.52
C SER A 6 18.23 4.55 -5.86
N ALA A 7 19.20 5.37 -6.25
CA ALA A 7 20.54 5.33 -5.66
C ALA A 7 20.50 5.73 -4.18
N ALA A 8 19.73 6.75 -3.84
CA ALA A 8 19.58 7.17 -2.45
C ALA A 8 18.97 6.08 -1.58
N SER A 9 17.93 5.41 -2.08
CA SER A 9 17.30 4.30 -1.37
C SER A 9 18.29 3.15 -1.11
N LYS A 10 19.08 2.80 -2.09
CA LYS A 10 20.12 1.76 -1.93
C LYS A 10 21.17 2.16 -0.91
N ALA A 11 21.59 3.42 -0.90
CA ALA A 11 22.58 3.92 0.04
C ALA A 11 22.08 3.88 1.48
N VAL A 12 20.83 4.24 1.69
CA VAL A 12 20.21 4.25 3.03
C VAL A 12 20.08 2.84 3.58
N ASN A 13 19.67 1.91 2.76
CA ASN A 13 19.40 0.56 3.22
C ASN A 13 20.58 -0.40 3.22
N GLY A 14 21.70 -0.08 2.62
CA GLY A 14 22.97 -0.84 2.61
C GLY A 14 22.96 -2.37 2.76
N LYS A 15 21.91 -2.93 3.37
CA LYS A 15 21.75 -4.35 3.69
C LYS A 15 20.72 -5.06 2.84
N SER A 16 19.86 -4.33 2.14
CA SER A 16 18.74 -4.94 1.45
C SER A 16 18.42 -4.20 0.18
N SER A 17 18.22 -4.96 -0.88
CA SER A 17 17.68 -4.45 -2.14
C SER A 17 16.15 -4.47 -2.17
N VAL A 18 15.52 -4.88 -1.08
CA VAL A 18 14.06 -4.97 -0.98
C VAL A 18 13.41 -3.62 -1.27
N LEU A 19 12.49 -3.62 -2.19
CA LEU A 19 11.71 -2.44 -2.52
C LEU A 19 10.36 -2.51 -1.79
N LYS A 20 10.07 -1.50 -0.99
CA LYS A 20 8.82 -1.41 -0.26
C LYS A 20 7.93 -0.35 -0.87
N ILE A 21 6.69 -0.74 -1.16
CA ILE A 21 5.68 0.16 -1.68
C ILE A 21 4.54 0.25 -0.68
N VAL A 22 4.07 1.47 -0.45
CA VAL A 22 2.98 1.76 0.48
C VAL A 22 1.86 2.46 -0.28
N GLY A 23 0.65 1.97 -0.11
CA GLY A 23 -0.55 2.59 -0.66
C GLY A 23 -1.46 3.07 0.45
N LEU A 24 -2.06 4.24 0.26
CA LEU A 24 -3.03 4.84 1.16
C LEU A 24 -4.36 4.97 0.43
N PHE A 25 -5.41 4.38 0.99
CA PHE A 25 -6.72 4.38 0.36
C PHE A 25 -7.82 4.78 1.33
N LYS A 26 -8.87 5.41 0.78
CA LYS A 26 -10.12 5.65 1.49
C LYS A 26 -11.16 4.66 0.99
N ARG A 27 -12.05 4.27 1.90
CA ARG A 27 -13.20 3.46 1.50
C ARG A 27 -14.13 4.24 0.57
N LYS A 28 -14.85 3.51 -0.24
CA LYS A 28 -15.88 4.07 -1.11
C LYS A 28 -16.92 4.81 -0.25
N PRO A 29 -17.37 6.00 -0.66
CA PRO A 29 -18.44 6.68 0.05
C PRO A 29 -19.68 5.80 0.18
N GLY A 30 -20.28 5.79 1.36
CA GLY A 30 -21.51 5.06 1.61
C GLY A 30 -21.34 3.65 2.15
N ILE A 31 -20.12 3.10 2.22
CA ILE A 31 -19.93 1.81 2.88
C ILE A 31 -19.29 1.99 4.26
N SER A 32 -19.64 1.09 5.17
CA SER A 32 -19.11 1.12 6.52
C SER A 32 -17.64 0.66 6.56
N PRO A 33 -16.87 1.02 7.60
CA PRO A 33 -15.53 0.48 7.79
C PRO A 33 -15.50 -1.05 7.82
N GLU A 34 -16.50 -1.65 8.43
CA GLU A 34 -16.62 -3.11 8.53
C GLU A 34 -16.84 -3.75 7.15
N ALA A 35 -17.75 -3.19 6.35
CA ALA A 35 -18.01 -3.68 5.01
C ALA A 35 -16.79 -3.50 4.09
N PHE A 36 -16.08 -2.38 4.23
CA PHE A 36 -14.84 -2.12 3.51
C PHE A 36 -13.79 -3.20 3.82
N ARG A 37 -13.55 -3.46 5.10
CA ARG A 37 -12.58 -4.46 5.54
C ARG A 37 -12.97 -5.86 5.09
N GLU A 38 -14.23 -6.22 5.24
CA GLU A 38 -14.73 -7.53 4.83
C GLU A 38 -14.51 -7.76 3.33
N TYR A 39 -14.86 -6.80 2.50
CA TYR A 39 -14.64 -6.90 1.07
C TYR A 39 -13.16 -7.01 0.73
N TYR A 40 -12.34 -6.18 1.37
CA TYR A 40 -10.90 -6.19 1.14
C TYR A 40 -10.31 -7.58 1.41
N GLU A 41 -10.63 -8.15 2.56
CA GLU A 41 -10.04 -9.42 2.99
C GLU A 41 -10.63 -10.65 2.29
N THR A 42 -11.89 -10.64 1.95
CA THR A 42 -12.56 -11.81 1.37
C THR A 42 -12.61 -11.82 -0.14
N LYS A 43 -12.52 -10.66 -0.79
CA LYS A 43 -12.63 -10.53 -2.25
C LYS A 43 -11.36 -10.00 -2.88
N HIS A 44 -10.94 -8.81 -2.49
CA HIS A 44 -9.81 -8.12 -3.11
C HIS A 44 -8.49 -8.86 -2.90
N VAL A 45 -8.21 -9.28 -1.68
CA VAL A 45 -6.98 -10.02 -1.37
C VAL A 45 -6.89 -11.31 -2.18
N LYS A 46 -7.99 -12.02 -2.30
CA LYS A 46 -8.01 -13.27 -3.09
C LYS A 46 -7.75 -13.03 -4.56
N LEU A 47 -8.29 -11.96 -5.11
CA LEU A 47 -8.01 -11.58 -6.48
C LEU A 47 -6.53 -11.27 -6.67
N PHE A 48 -5.96 -10.52 -5.74
CA PHE A 48 -4.54 -10.16 -5.80
C PHE A 48 -3.61 -11.34 -5.56
N GLU A 49 -3.95 -12.27 -4.68
CA GLU A 49 -3.15 -13.46 -4.43
C GLU A 49 -2.85 -14.23 -5.71
N GLN A 50 -3.80 -14.28 -6.63
CA GLN A 50 -3.61 -14.96 -7.91
C GLN A 50 -2.60 -14.26 -8.82
N HIS A 51 -2.36 -12.97 -8.59
CA HIS A 51 -1.52 -12.15 -9.45
C HIS A 51 -0.26 -11.63 -8.75
N VAL A 52 -0.26 -11.56 -7.43
CA VAL A 52 0.86 -11.05 -6.62
C VAL A 52 1.65 -12.18 -5.97
N ALA A 53 1.11 -13.38 -5.92
CA ALA A 53 1.83 -14.56 -5.42
C ALA A 53 2.92 -15.00 -6.40
N LEU A 54 3.75 -14.04 -6.82
CA LEU A 54 4.84 -14.26 -7.76
C LEU A 54 6.14 -14.43 -7.00
N PRO A 55 7.07 -15.25 -7.52
CA PRO A 55 8.40 -15.33 -6.93
C PRO A 55 9.03 -13.94 -6.82
N GLY A 56 9.50 -13.61 -5.62
CA GLY A 56 10.13 -12.31 -5.37
C GLY A 56 9.20 -11.24 -4.81
N VAL A 57 7.89 -11.50 -4.72
CA VAL A 57 7.01 -10.70 -3.89
C VAL A 57 7.08 -11.26 -2.47
N LEU A 58 7.63 -10.49 -1.55
CA LEU A 58 8.00 -10.97 -0.22
C LEU A 58 6.92 -10.73 0.82
N ARG A 59 6.09 -9.74 0.63
CA ARG A 59 5.09 -9.36 1.61
C ARG A 59 3.96 -8.59 0.94
N PHE A 60 2.76 -8.87 1.38
CA PHE A 60 1.55 -8.12 1.06
C PHE A 60 0.76 -7.99 2.34
N SER A 61 0.65 -6.79 2.87
CA SER A 61 -0.01 -6.55 4.16
C SER A 61 -0.92 -5.34 4.11
N ARG A 62 -1.86 -5.29 5.03
CA ARG A 62 -2.81 -4.19 5.20
C ARG A 62 -2.86 -3.79 6.65
N ARG A 63 -2.94 -2.49 6.90
CA ARG A 63 -3.23 -1.93 8.22
C ARG A 63 -4.49 -1.11 8.11
N TYR A 64 -5.51 -1.50 8.84
CA TYR A 64 -6.76 -0.77 8.89
C TYR A 64 -6.66 0.32 9.94
N LEU A 65 -7.05 1.53 9.57
CA LEU A 65 -6.82 2.73 10.35
C LEU A 65 -8.10 3.20 11.01
N THR A 66 -8.00 3.58 12.28
CA THR A 66 -9.06 4.25 13.01
C THR A 66 -8.48 5.56 13.53
N GLN A 67 -9.14 6.67 13.22
CA GLN A 67 -8.67 7.98 13.64
C GLN A 67 -8.78 8.12 15.16
N ILE A 68 -7.74 8.67 15.78
CA ILE A 68 -7.75 8.95 17.22
C ILE A 68 -8.35 10.34 17.44
N ASP A 69 -9.44 10.37 18.18
CA ASP A 69 -10.11 11.62 18.51
C ASP A 69 -9.19 12.52 19.34
N GLY A 70 -9.16 13.79 18.98
CA GLY A 70 -8.37 14.80 19.68
C GLY A 70 -6.88 14.83 19.36
N MET A 71 -6.39 13.87 18.58
CA MET A 71 -4.98 13.87 18.16
C MET A 71 -4.80 14.20 16.68
N SER A 72 -5.86 14.16 15.92
CA SER A 72 -5.80 14.49 14.50
C SER A 72 -6.00 15.98 14.29
N SER A 73 -5.33 16.52 13.29
CA SER A 73 -5.52 17.91 12.91
C SER A 73 -6.98 18.17 12.59
N PRO A 74 -7.55 19.32 13.01
CA PRO A 74 -8.94 19.69 12.70
C PRO A 74 -9.11 20.13 11.26
N LEU A 75 -8.45 19.48 10.32
CA LEU A 75 -8.70 19.75 8.91
C LEU A 75 -10.17 19.46 8.63
N PRO A 76 -10.87 20.34 7.91
CA PRO A 76 -12.23 20.06 7.50
C PRO A 76 -12.20 18.86 6.55
N THR A 77 -12.26 17.68 7.12
CA THR A 77 -12.33 16.47 6.37
C THR A 77 -13.78 16.24 5.98
N THR A 78 -14.20 16.90 4.94
CA THR A 78 -15.47 16.53 4.29
C THR A 78 -15.41 15.09 3.81
N THR A 79 -14.23 14.50 3.75
CA THR A 79 -14.02 13.17 3.19
C THR A 79 -13.43 12.14 4.16
N GLY A 80 -13.21 12.53 5.43
CA GLY A 80 -12.56 11.64 6.39
C GLY A 80 -11.08 11.38 6.08
N GLY A 81 -10.42 10.63 6.94
CA GLY A 81 -9.05 10.22 6.76
C GLY A 81 -8.93 8.95 5.91
N TYR A 82 -7.71 8.47 5.75
CA TYR A 82 -7.47 7.20 5.08
C TYR A 82 -7.95 6.04 5.94
N ASP A 83 -8.43 4.99 5.30
CA ASP A 83 -9.00 3.81 5.96
C ASP A 83 -8.04 2.65 6.03
N VAL A 84 -7.05 2.61 5.15
CA VAL A 84 -6.10 1.50 5.08
C VAL A 84 -4.74 1.96 4.56
N ILE A 85 -3.70 1.34 5.11
CA ILE A 85 -2.35 1.35 4.53
C ILE A 85 -2.07 -0.05 4.00
N MET A 86 -1.80 -0.14 2.71
CA MET A 86 -1.40 -1.38 2.07
C MET A 86 0.12 -1.34 1.86
N GLU A 87 0.81 -2.46 2.06
CA GLU A 87 2.23 -2.59 1.79
C GLU A 87 2.48 -3.80 0.90
N VAL A 88 3.34 -3.60 -0.10
CA VAL A 88 3.86 -4.69 -0.91
C VAL A 88 5.39 -4.58 -0.93
N TRP A 89 6.07 -5.67 -0.64
CA TRP A 89 7.52 -5.75 -0.68
C TRP A 89 7.95 -6.62 -1.84
N TYR A 90 8.82 -6.07 -2.68
CA TYR A 90 9.43 -6.78 -3.80
C TYR A 90 10.90 -7.07 -3.47
N LYS A 91 11.42 -8.17 -3.95
CA LYS A 91 12.83 -8.53 -3.71
C LYS A 91 13.79 -7.45 -4.18
N ASP A 92 13.44 -6.73 -5.24
CA ASP A 92 14.21 -5.62 -5.78
C ASP A 92 13.37 -4.76 -6.71
N ARG A 93 13.96 -3.63 -7.11
CA ARG A 93 13.31 -2.70 -8.04
C ARG A 93 13.12 -3.30 -9.43
N ASN A 94 14.03 -4.16 -9.88
CA ASN A 94 13.94 -4.75 -11.21
C ASN A 94 12.67 -5.59 -11.36
N LEU A 95 12.31 -6.35 -10.35
CA LEU A 95 11.05 -7.11 -10.37
C LEU A 95 9.86 -6.18 -10.48
N PHE A 96 9.81 -5.14 -9.65
CA PHE A 96 8.72 -4.18 -9.68
C PHE A 96 8.57 -3.50 -11.05
N GLU A 97 9.67 -3.00 -11.61
CA GLU A 97 9.65 -2.34 -12.91
C GLU A 97 9.27 -3.32 -14.03
N SER A 98 9.72 -4.55 -13.93
CA SER A 98 9.35 -5.60 -14.87
C SER A 98 7.85 -5.86 -14.88
N LEU A 99 7.22 -5.94 -13.71
CA LEU A 99 5.79 -6.16 -13.60
C LEU A 99 5.00 -4.94 -14.09
N ARG A 100 5.49 -3.75 -13.78
CA ARG A 100 4.84 -2.50 -14.15
C ARG A 100 4.92 -2.21 -15.65
N SER A 101 6.01 -2.61 -16.30
CA SER A 101 6.24 -2.31 -17.72
C SER A 101 5.39 -3.13 -18.67
N LYS A 102 4.83 -4.23 -18.20
CA LYS A 102 4.00 -5.12 -19.01
C LYS A 102 2.67 -5.38 -18.33
N PRO A 103 1.80 -4.37 -18.25
CA PRO A 103 0.50 -4.57 -17.63
C PRO A 103 -0.33 -5.53 -18.48
N ASP A 104 -1.04 -6.42 -17.79
CA ASP A 104 -2.04 -7.25 -18.42
C ASP A 104 -3.34 -6.44 -18.52
N PRO A 105 -3.81 -6.07 -19.72
CA PRO A 105 -5.00 -5.25 -19.85
C PRO A 105 -6.26 -5.90 -19.28
N GLU A 106 -6.35 -7.21 -19.37
CA GLU A 106 -7.50 -7.95 -18.87
C GLU A 106 -7.54 -7.92 -17.34
N PHE A 107 -6.40 -8.18 -16.71
CA PHE A 107 -6.30 -8.09 -15.26
C PHE A 107 -6.51 -6.66 -14.76
N THR A 108 -5.97 -5.68 -15.46
CA THR A 108 -6.13 -4.27 -15.11
C THR A 108 -7.61 -3.89 -15.06
N LYS A 109 -8.39 -4.34 -16.04
CA LYS A 109 -9.83 -4.10 -16.08
C LYS A 109 -10.53 -4.74 -14.87
N ILE A 110 -10.20 -6.00 -14.58
CA ILE A 110 -10.77 -6.72 -13.44
C ILE A 110 -10.42 -6.03 -12.13
N ALA A 111 -9.18 -5.60 -11.98
CA ALA A 111 -8.72 -4.90 -10.77
C ALA A 111 -9.46 -3.56 -10.57
N ILE A 112 -9.65 -2.80 -11.63
CA ILE A 112 -10.39 -1.54 -11.56
C ILE A 112 -11.84 -1.77 -11.15
N GLU A 113 -12.50 -2.72 -11.77
CA GLU A 113 -13.89 -3.07 -11.44
C GLU A 113 -14.02 -3.53 -9.98
N ASP A 114 -13.05 -4.30 -9.50
CA ASP A 114 -13.01 -4.76 -8.11
C ASP A 114 -12.81 -3.59 -7.15
N GLU A 115 -11.85 -2.73 -7.42
CA GLU A 115 -11.57 -1.54 -6.59
C GLU A 115 -12.76 -0.62 -6.49
N GLU A 116 -13.51 -0.44 -7.57
CA GLU A 116 -14.71 0.39 -7.59
C GLU A 116 -15.81 -0.10 -6.65
N GLN A 117 -15.74 -1.35 -6.23
CA GLN A 117 -16.74 -1.91 -5.31
C GLN A 117 -16.55 -1.41 -3.87
N PHE A 118 -15.33 -1.05 -3.48
CA PHE A 118 -15.06 -0.76 -2.07
C PHE A 118 -14.09 0.40 -1.81
N ILE A 119 -13.32 0.85 -2.80
CA ILE A 119 -12.34 1.93 -2.67
C ILE A 119 -12.85 3.19 -3.39
N ASP A 120 -12.58 4.34 -2.78
CA ASP A 120 -12.58 5.60 -3.50
C ASP A 120 -11.28 5.68 -4.30
N ARG A 121 -11.35 5.37 -5.59
CA ARG A 121 -10.16 5.31 -6.43
C ARG A 121 -9.44 6.65 -6.57
N ASN A 122 -10.14 7.75 -6.39
CA ASN A 122 -9.52 9.07 -6.42
C ASN A 122 -8.62 9.32 -5.21
N SER A 123 -8.79 8.53 -4.15
CA SER A 123 -7.95 8.65 -2.95
C SER A 123 -6.65 7.85 -3.03
N MET A 124 -6.54 6.94 -4.00
CA MET A 124 -5.41 6.01 -4.08
C MET A 124 -4.10 6.75 -4.31
N THR A 125 -3.20 6.62 -3.35
CA THR A 125 -1.89 7.26 -3.40
C THR A 125 -0.83 6.23 -3.09
N MET A 126 0.17 6.11 -3.96
CA MET A 126 1.23 5.09 -3.85
C MET A 126 2.58 5.76 -3.64
N TYR A 127 3.37 5.18 -2.75
CA TYR A 127 4.68 5.69 -2.38
C TYR A 127 5.72 4.59 -2.37
N PHE A 128 6.96 4.93 -2.71
CA PHE A 128 8.10 4.13 -2.25
C PHE A 128 8.36 4.48 -0.79
N SER A 129 8.60 3.47 0.03
CA SER A 129 8.85 3.66 1.45
C SER A 129 10.32 3.40 1.76
N ASP A 130 10.89 4.29 2.54
CA ASP A 130 12.25 4.16 3.05
C ASP A 130 12.18 4.19 4.57
N ASP A 131 12.42 3.04 5.18
CA ASP A 131 12.15 2.84 6.60
C ASP A 131 13.36 3.17 7.44
N VAL A 132 13.16 4.01 8.44
CA VAL A 132 14.16 4.31 9.45
C VAL A 132 13.59 3.95 10.81
N GLU A 133 14.36 3.23 11.59
CA GLU A 133 13.94 2.78 12.90
C GLU A 133 14.95 3.19 13.96
N THR A 134 14.48 3.72 15.07
CA THR A 134 15.31 4.05 16.23
C THR A 134 15.06 3.03 17.32
N LYS A 135 16.11 2.29 17.65
CA LYS A 135 16.03 1.19 18.63
C LYS A 135 16.77 1.46 19.92
N SER A 136 17.33 2.64 20.08
CA SER A 136 18.07 3.02 21.26
C SER A 136 17.17 3.67 22.32
N GLY A 137 17.56 3.55 23.57
CA GLY A 137 16.93 4.26 24.68
C GLY A 137 15.85 3.47 25.39
N PRO A 138 14.93 4.16 26.07
CA PRO A 138 13.97 3.52 26.98
C PRO A 138 12.80 2.82 26.28
N TRP A 139 12.87 2.59 24.99
CA TRP A 139 11.81 1.95 24.23
C TRP A 139 11.79 0.41 24.37
N GLU A 140 12.79 -0.14 25.00
CA GLU A 140 12.81 -1.58 25.26
C GLU A 140 11.75 -1.94 26.28
N VAL A 141 10.86 -2.77 25.88
CA VAL A 141 9.78 -3.25 26.72
C VAL A 141 9.94 -4.74 26.96
#